data_a394632c4c26ee794786504892439842
#
_entry.id   a394632c4c26ee794786504892439842
#
_cell.length_a   1.000
_cell.length_b   1.000
_cell.length_c   1.000
_cell.angle_alpha   90.00
_cell.angle_beta   90.00
_cell.angle_gamma   90.00
#
_symmetry.space_group_name_H-M   'P 1'
#
loop_
_entity.id
_entity.type
_entity.pdbx_description
1 polymer ?
#
loop_
_entity_poly.entity_id
_entity_poly.type
_entity_poly.pdbx_seq_one_letter_code
_entity_poly.pdbx_strand_id
1 'polypeptide(L)'
;MKTNIKLMVAAGMVAFATSCTDLDVPVKSQYTHYPNSKIAIEAKMAGIYNQLRDMLGRRYYEAMSLSSDEQTAVSYSGGWIDAGAYSHPSLHNFTYEDNTIDWMTVLGEGCVKANEVITSNADDKYKTPARAMRAYFEFIMMDCWGDAPII
;
A
#
# COMPACT_ATOMS: atom_id res chain seq x y z
N MET A 1 -28.16 -34.93 52.26
CA MET A 1 -28.20 -33.52 51.79
C MET A 1 -26.87 -33.03 51.15
N LYS A 2 -25.72 -33.40 51.69
CA LYS A 2 -24.42 -32.98 51.12
C LYS A 2 -24.04 -33.55 49.74
N THR A 3 -24.59 -34.73 49.36
CA THR A 3 -24.31 -35.38 48.09
C THR A 3 -24.99 -34.71 46.90
N ASN A 4 -26.20 -34.18 47.10
CA ASN A 4 -26.97 -33.55 46.03
C ASN A 4 -26.42 -32.18 45.63
N ILE A 5 -25.78 -31.47 46.59
CA ILE A 5 -25.17 -30.18 46.30
C ILE A 5 -23.91 -30.37 45.41
N LYS A 6 -23.11 -31.38 45.65
CA LYS A 6 -21.92 -31.69 44.83
C LYS A 6 -22.30 -32.07 43.39
N LEU A 7 -23.42 -32.80 43.24
CA LEU A 7 -23.94 -33.20 41.93
C LEU A 7 -24.49 -31.99 41.17
N MET A 8 -25.20 -31.07 41.86
CA MET A 8 -25.69 -29.83 41.22
C MET A 8 -24.55 -28.88 40.80
N VAL A 9 -23.49 -28.77 41.61
CA VAL A 9 -22.32 -27.94 41.27
C VAL A 9 -21.58 -28.54 40.08
N ALA A 10 -21.41 -29.86 40.01
CA ALA A 10 -20.78 -30.53 38.90
C ALA A 10 -21.59 -30.40 37.58
N ALA A 11 -22.91 -30.51 37.66
CA ALA A 11 -23.81 -30.32 36.51
C ALA A 11 -23.79 -28.86 36.02
N GLY A 12 -23.72 -27.90 36.91
CA GLY A 12 -23.59 -26.47 36.57
C GLY A 12 -22.27 -26.13 35.85
N MET A 13 -21.15 -26.70 36.28
CA MET A 13 -19.84 -26.51 35.62
C MET A 13 -19.78 -27.11 34.19
N VAL A 14 -20.45 -28.22 33.96
CA VAL A 14 -20.52 -28.84 32.60
C VAL A 14 -21.40 -27.99 31.68
N ALA A 15 -22.47 -27.35 32.17
CA ALA A 15 -23.33 -26.50 31.36
C ALA A 15 -22.62 -25.20 30.89
N PHE A 16 -21.64 -24.68 31.63
CA PHE A 16 -20.85 -23.52 31.23
C PHE A 16 -19.71 -23.88 30.27
N ALA A 17 -19.29 -25.13 30.17
CA ALA A 17 -18.24 -25.56 29.28
C ALA A 17 -18.72 -25.76 27.81
N THR A 18 -20.03 -25.81 27.57
CA THR A 18 -20.60 -25.94 26.23
C THR A 18 -20.92 -24.62 25.53
N SER A 19 -20.62 -23.51 26.19
CA SER A 19 -20.72 -22.16 25.62
C SER A 19 -19.51 -21.86 24.72
N CYS A 20 -19.12 -22.76 23.89
CA CYS A 20 -18.06 -22.55 22.93
C CYS A 20 -18.65 -22.48 21.54
N THR A 21 -18.89 -21.28 21.08
CA THR A 21 -17.84 -20.77 20.21
C THR A 21 -17.78 -21.50 18.88
N ASP A 22 -18.81 -21.33 18.11
CA ASP A 22 -18.63 -21.36 16.66
C ASP A 22 -17.81 -20.10 16.32
N LEU A 23 -16.47 -20.27 16.30
CA LEU A 23 -15.53 -19.22 15.91
C LEU A 23 -15.42 -19.06 14.39
N ASP A 24 -16.07 -19.94 13.63
CA ASP A 24 -16.21 -19.82 12.19
C ASP A 24 -17.30 -18.79 11.85
N VAL A 25 -16.99 -17.55 12.11
CA VAL A 25 -17.82 -16.43 11.63
C VAL A 25 -17.63 -16.35 10.11
N PRO A 26 -18.67 -16.63 9.31
CA PRO A 26 -18.55 -16.47 7.87
C PRO A 26 -18.26 -15.00 7.57
N VAL A 27 -17.08 -14.74 7.05
CA VAL A 27 -16.65 -13.40 6.63
C VAL A 27 -17.51 -12.99 5.45
N LYS A 28 -18.56 -12.22 5.70
CA LYS A 28 -19.51 -11.76 4.66
C LYS A 28 -19.07 -10.47 3.98
N SER A 29 -18.10 -9.76 4.56
CA SER A 29 -17.68 -8.42 4.13
C SER A 29 -16.28 -8.37 3.48
N GLN A 30 -15.56 -9.48 3.46
CA GLN A 30 -14.23 -9.55 2.87
C GLN A 30 -14.15 -10.71 1.88
N TYR A 31 -13.46 -10.51 0.80
CA TYR A 31 -13.13 -11.59 -0.12
C TYR A 31 -12.03 -12.45 0.52
N THR A 32 -12.30 -13.73 0.73
CA THR A 32 -11.29 -14.71 1.16
C THR A 32 -10.29 -15.02 0.03
N HIS A 33 -10.71 -14.79 -1.20
CA HIS A 33 -9.87 -14.87 -2.39
C HIS A 33 -10.20 -13.70 -3.30
N TYR A 34 -9.19 -13.15 -3.89
CA TYR A 34 -9.38 -12.05 -4.82
C TYR A 34 -10.15 -12.51 -6.05
N PRO A 35 -11.26 -11.86 -6.42
CA PRO A 35 -12.03 -12.28 -7.58
C PRO A 35 -11.20 -12.18 -8.86
N ASN A 36 -11.12 -13.29 -9.60
CA ASN A 36 -10.42 -13.36 -10.89
C ASN A 36 -11.34 -13.05 -12.09
N SER A 37 -12.45 -12.37 -11.86
CA SER A 37 -13.29 -11.91 -12.96
C SER A 37 -12.55 -10.87 -13.80
N LYS A 38 -12.92 -10.76 -15.09
CA LYS A 38 -12.35 -9.72 -15.96
C LYS A 38 -12.43 -8.33 -15.35
N ILE A 39 -13.57 -7.97 -14.76
CA ILE A 39 -13.78 -6.68 -14.10
C ILE A 39 -12.81 -6.49 -12.92
N ALA A 40 -12.57 -7.51 -12.13
CA ALA A 40 -11.64 -7.44 -11.01
C ALA A 40 -10.18 -7.25 -11.49
N ILE A 41 -9.78 -7.92 -12.56
CA ILE A 41 -8.44 -7.74 -13.15
C ILE A 41 -8.28 -6.33 -13.73
N GLU A 42 -9.27 -5.83 -14.43
CA GLU A 42 -9.26 -4.46 -14.96
C GLU A 42 -9.21 -3.40 -13.84
N ALA A 43 -9.93 -3.63 -12.75
CA ALA A 43 -9.85 -2.76 -11.56
C ALA A 43 -8.46 -2.77 -10.91
N LYS A 44 -7.80 -3.94 -10.84
CA LYS A 44 -6.41 -4.03 -10.37
C LYS A 44 -5.45 -3.25 -11.29
N MET A 45 -5.60 -3.41 -12.61
CA MET A 45 -4.80 -2.65 -13.57
C MET A 45 -5.01 -1.13 -13.41
N ALA A 46 -6.25 -0.68 -13.24
CA ALA A 46 -6.53 0.72 -12.94
C ALA A 46 -5.85 1.20 -11.65
N GLY A 47 -5.79 0.33 -10.62
CA GLY A 47 -5.06 0.60 -9.38
C GLY A 47 -3.56 0.79 -9.57
N ILE A 48 -2.93 0.03 -10.47
CA ILE A 48 -1.51 0.19 -10.83
C ILE A 48 -1.29 1.54 -11.53
N TYR A 49 -2.10 1.87 -12.53
CA TYR A 49 -2.00 3.16 -13.22
C TYR A 49 -2.30 4.36 -12.32
N ASN A 50 -3.14 4.20 -11.30
CA ASN A 50 -3.39 5.28 -10.35
C ASN A 50 -2.14 5.62 -9.51
N GLN A 51 -1.31 4.65 -9.18
CA GLN A 51 -0.02 4.93 -8.52
C GLN A 51 0.91 5.75 -9.43
N LEU A 52 0.94 5.42 -10.73
CA LEU A 52 1.70 6.18 -11.71
C LEU A 52 1.25 7.65 -11.79
N ARG A 53 -0.05 7.90 -11.66
CA ARG A 53 -0.61 9.25 -11.68
C ARG A 53 -0.09 10.12 -10.52
N ASP A 54 -0.10 9.60 -9.30
CA ASP A 54 0.38 10.35 -8.13
C ASP A 54 1.89 10.58 -8.21
N MET A 55 2.63 9.59 -8.63
CA MET A 55 4.08 9.65 -8.78
C MET A 55 4.50 10.68 -9.83
N LEU A 56 4.04 10.54 -11.08
CA LEU A 56 4.45 11.40 -12.19
C LEU A 56 3.80 12.78 -12.13
N GLY A 57 2.54 12.86 -11.70
CA GLY A 57 1.79 14.11 -11.69
C GLY A 57 2.23 15.08 -10.59
N ARG A 58 2.89 14.58 -9.57
CA ARG A 58 3.31 15.39 -8.44
C ARG A 58 4.69 15.01 -7.95
N ARG A 59 4.85 13.88 -7.28
CA ARG A 59 5.98 13.56 -6.41
C ARG A 59 7.34 13.51 -7.12
N TYR A 60 7.45 12.66 -8.13
CA TYR A 60 8.71 12.54 -8.90
C TYR A 60 9.01 13.81 -9.67
N TYR A 61 7.99 14.37 -10.33
CA TYR A 61 8.14 15.62 -11.09
C TYR A 61 8.58 16.78 -10.18
N GLU A 62 7.91 16.98 -9.05
CA GLU A 62 8.26 18.04 -8.10
C GLU A 62 9.67 17.83 -7.52
N ALA A 63 10.02 16.60 -7.12
CA ALA A 63 11.33 16.30 -6.58
C ALA A 63 12.45 16.59 -7.60
N MET A 64 12.29 16.16 -8.84
CA MET A 64 13.30 16.37 -9.89
C MET A 64 13.37 17.83 -10.31
N SER A 65 12.25 18.50 -10.51
CA SER A 65 12.23 19.90 -10.98
C SER A 65 12.69 20.88 -9.92
N LEU A 66 12.42 20.62 -8.63
CA LEU A 66 12.87 21.49 -7.54
C LEU A 66 14.31 21.23 -7.13
N SER A 67 14.85 20.04 -7.37
CA SER A 67 16.25 19.70 -7.13
C SER A 67 17.18 20.12 -8.27
N SER A 68 16.59 20.49 -9.41
CA SER A 68 17.29 21.10 -10.53
C SER A 68 17.02 22.61 -10.57
N ASP A 69 17.64 23.33 -11.48
CA ASP A 69 17.40 24.77 -11.64
C ASP A 69 16.16 25.09 -12.49
N GLU A 70 15.28 24.10 -12.73
CA GLU A 70 14.09 24.27 -13.58
C GLU A 70 12.95 24.99 -12.88
N GLN A 71 12.79 24.77 -11.57
CA GLN A 71 11.70 25.32 -10.78
C GLN A 71 12.18 25.80 -9.42
N THR A 72 11.45 26.76 -8.87
CA THR A 72 11.61 27.24 -7.49
C THR A 72 10.28 27.15 -6.76
N ALA A 73 10.29 26.61 -5.55
CA ALA A 73 9.10 26.61 -4.70
C ALA A 73 8.81 28.04 -4.22
N VAL A 74 7.55 28.47 -4.37
CA VAL A 74 7.12 29.82 -4.04
C VAL A 74 6.92 29.96 -2.54
N SER A 75 7.55 30.98 -1.92
CA SER A 75 7.47 31.26 -0.50
C SER A 75 6.41 32.33 -0.24
N TYR A 76 5.17 31.95 -0.03
CA TYR A 76 4.09 32.79 0.48
C TYR A 76 3.17 31.96 1.38
N SER A 77 2.32 32.62 2.17
CA SER A 77 1.36 31.90 3.03
C SER A 77 0.44 30.99 2.21
N GLY A 78 0.46 29.68 2.50
CA GLY A 78 -0.21 28.66 1.69
C GLY A 78 0.56 28.20 0.44
N GLY A 79 1.81 28.66 0.27
CA GLY A 79 2.68 28.22 -0.82
C GLY A 79 3.38 26.88 -0.55
N TRP A 80 4.14 26.40 -1.49
CA TRP A 80 4.79 25.09 -1.45
C TRP A 80 5.90 24.99 -0.38
N ILE A 81 6.48 26.10 0.02
CA ILE A 81 7.48 26.15 1.11
C ILE A 81 6.82 26.11 2.49
N ASP A 82 5.51 26.36 2.58
CA ASP A 82 4.78 26.24 3.83
C ASP A 82 4.95 24.85 4.43
N ALA A 83 5.23 24.81 5.71
CA ALA A 83 5.57 23.60 6.44
C ALA A 83 6.91 22.95 6.06
N GLY A 84 7.75 23.59 5.27
CA GLY A 84 9.09 23.12 4.92
C GLY A 84 9.15 21.98 3.91
N ALA A 85 8.01 21.55 3.35
CA ALA A 85 7.93 20.35 2.50
C ALA A 85 8.84 20.40 1.26
N TYR A 86 9.09 21.56 0.71
CA TYR A 86 9.89 21.75 -0.51
C TYR A 86 11.09 22.67 -0.33
N SER A 87 11.39 23.06 0.90
CA SER A 87 12.51 23.96 1.18
C SER A 87 13.86 23.32 0.89
N HIS A 88 14.05 22.07 1.29
CA HIS A 88 15.32 21.38 1.11
C HIS A 88 15.65 21.11 -0.37
N PRO A 89 14.74 20.57 -1.21
CA PRO A 89 14.98 20.47 -2.64
C PRO A 89 15.31 21.81 -3.31
N SER A 90 14.53 22.86 -3.02
CA SER A 90 14.74 24.20 -3.61
C SER A 90 16.04 24.88 -3.18
N LEU A 91 16.56 24.55 -2.01
CA LEU A 91 17.83 25.07 -1.49
C LEU A 91 19.01 24.14 -1.76
N HIS A 92 18.78 23.00 -2.41
CA HIS A 92 19.77 21.93 -2.62
C HIS A 92 20.42 21.45 -1.30
N ASN A 93 19.65 21.50 -0.22
CA ASN A 93 20.10 21.12 1.11
C ASN A 93 19.33 19.88 1.60
N PHE A 94 19.62 18.72 1.01
CA PHE A 94 18.98 17.48 1.33
C PHE A 94 19.52 16.90 2.63
N THR A 95 18.59 16.36 3.44
CA THR A 95 18.90 15.53 4.60
C THR A 95 18.18 14.19 4.48
N TYR A 96 18.67 13.16 5.18
CA TYR A 96 18.00 11.85 5.18
C TYR A 96 16.63 11.84 5.88
N GLU A 97 16.31 12.90 6.63
CA GLU A 97 15.01 13.11 7.28
C GLU A 97 14.03 13.90 6.40
N ASP A 98 14.36 14.13 5.14
CA ASP A 98 13.58 14.98 4.25
C ASP A 98 12.32 14.26 3.76
N ASN A 99 11.17 14.69 4.26
CA ASN A 99 9.87 14.13 3.90
C ASN A 99 9.43 14.41 2.46
N THR A 100 10.13 15.28 1.75
CA THR A 100 9.80 15.61 0.35
C THR A 100 9.96 14.43 -0.58
N ILE A 101 10.83 13.50 -0.21
CA ILE A 101 11.10 12.27 -0.97
C ILE A 101 10.51 11.03 -0.30
N ASP A 102 9.65 11.19 0.70
CA ASP A 102 8.97 10.10 1.40
C ASP A 102 7.78 9.55 0.58
N TRP A 103 8.06 9.10 -0.62
CA TRP A 103 7.06 8.50 -1.50
C TRP A 103 7.50 7.14 -2.08
N MET A 104 8.56 6.55 -1.54
CA MET A 104 8.99 5.20 -1.88
C MET A 104 7.87 4.18 -1.63
N THR A 105 7.04 4.41 -0.61
CA THR A 105 5.87 3.59 -0.29
C THR A 105 4.86 3.54 -1.43
N VAL A 106 4.66 4.65 -2.16
CA VAL A 106 3.76 4.71 -3.33
C VAL A 106 4.25 3.79 -4.45
N LEU A 107 5.56 3.76 -4.68
CA LEU A 107 6.18 2.88 -5.66
C LEU A 107 6.10 1.40 -5.22
N GLY A 108 6.37 1.13 -3.95
CA GLY A 108 6.25 -0.20 -3.36
C GLY A 108 4.82 -0.75 -3.45
N GLU A 109 3.81 0.07 -3.15
CA GLU A 109 2.40 -0.30 -3.36
C GLU A 109 2.10 -0.59 -4.85
N GLY A 110 2.69 0.17 -5.76
CA GLY A 110 2.59 -0.08 -7.20
C GLY A 110 3.15 -1.45 -7.59
N CYS A 111 4.30 -1.83 -7.04
CA CYS A 111 4.91 -3.15 -7.24
C CYS A 111 4.03 -4.27 -6.67
N VAL A 112 3.49 -4.11 -5.46
CA VAL A 112 2.57 -5.09 -4.84
C VAL A 112 1.33 -5.28 -5.71
N LYS A 113 0.68 -4.21 -6.14
CA LYS A 113 -0.50 -4.27 -7.02
C LYS A 113 -0.17 -4.94 -8.36
N ALA A 114 0.99 -4.66 -8.93
CA ALA A 114 1.45 -5.31 -10.14
C ALA A 114 1.66 -6.82 -9.93
N ASN A 115 2.29 -7.22 -8.82
CA ASN A 115 2.50 -8.61 -8.46
C ASN A 115 1.18 -9.38 -8.29
N GLU A 116 0.15 -8.77 -7.72
CA GLU A 116 -1.17 -9.38 -7.64
C GLU A 116 -1.76 -9.77 -9.01
N VAL A 117 -1.53 -8.94 -10.03
CA VAL A 117 -1.97 -9.27 -11.41
C VAL A 117 -1.05 -10.33 -12.03
N ILE A 118 0.27 -10.21 -11.86
CA ILE A 118 1.26 -11.12 -12.45
C ILE A 118 1.06 -12.55 -11.93
N THR A 119 0.77 -12.71 -10.64
CA THR A 119 0.59 -14.02 -9.99
C THR A 119 -0.82 -14.57 -10.10
N SER A 120 -1.78 -13.77 -10.57
CA SER A 120 -3.17 -14.22 -10.78
C SER A 120 -3.33 -15.09 -12.01
N ASN A 121 -4.55 -15.63 -12.20
CA ASN A 121 -4.93 -16.35 -13.43
C ASN A 121 -5.33 -15.41 -14.58
N ALA A 122 -4.87 -14.14 -14.57
CA ALA A 122 -5.15 -13.19 -15.64
C ALA A 122 -4.47 -13.59 -16.95
N ASP A 123 -5.06 -13.18 -18.06
CA ASP A 123 -4.46 -13.33 -19.38
C ASP A 123 -3.15 -12.54 -19.52
N ASP A 124 -2.25 -12.96 -20.38
CA ASP A 124 -0.97 -12.30 -20.62
C ASP A 124 -1.11 -10.84 -21.07
N LYS A 125 -2.20 -10.49 -21.72
CA LYS A 125 -2.51 -9.10 -22.08
C LYS A 125 -2.58 -8.14 -20.88
N TYR A 126 -2.85 -8.65 -19.67
CA TYR A 126 -2.82 -7.90 -18.41
C TYR A 126 -1.49 -8.08 -17.68
N LYS A 127 -0.94 -9.30 -17.69
CA LYS A 127 0.33 -9.59 -17.00
C LYS A 127 1.51 -8.86 -17.63
N THR A 128 1.55 -8.74 -18.95
CA THR A 128 2.64 -8.07 -19.65
C THR A 128 2.76 -6.59 -19.26
N PRO A 129 1.70 -5.77 -19.35
CA PRO A 129 1.77 -4.38 -18.87
C PRO A 129 1.99 -4.29 -17.35
N ALA A 130 1.47 -5.21 -16.54
CA ALA A 130 1.76 -5.23 -15.11
C ALA A 130 3.24 -5.45 -14.80
N ARG A 131 3.93 -6.34 -15.54
CA ARG A 131 5.38 -6.53 -15.43
C ARG A 131 6.16 -5.28 -15.83
N ALA A 132 5.74 -4.62 -16.91
CA ALA A 132 6.37 -3.37 -17.35
C ALA A 132 6.21 -2.26 -16.31
N MET A 133 5.04 -2.12 -15.72
CA MET A 133 4.77 -1.14 -14.67
C MET A 133 5.58 -1.42 -13.40
N ARG A 134 5.68 -2.68 -12.98
CA ARG A 134 6.53 -3.07 -11.85
C ARG A 134 7.99 -2.68 -12.09
N ALA A 135 8.53 -3.07 -13.23
CA ALA A 135 9.92 -2.72 -13.59
C ALA A 135 10.14 -1.20 -13.61
N TYR A 136 9.15 -0.43 -14.04
CA TYR A 136 9.22 1.02 -14.02
C TYR A 136 9.22 1.59 -12.60
N PHE A 137 8.38 1.09 -11.69
CA PHE A 137 8.40 1.51 -10.28
C PHE A 137 9.73 1.16 -9.61
N GLU A 138 10.25 -0.05 -9.85
CA GLU A 138 11.56 -0.49 -9.33
C GLU A 138 12.70 0.38 -9.88
N PHE A 139 12.63 0.76 -11.16
CA PHE A 139 13.58 1.68 -11.78
C PHE A 139 13.60 3.05 -11.09
N ILE A 140 12.42 3.64 -10.83
CA ILE A 140 12.33 4.93 -10.14
C ILE A 140 12.81 4.81 -8.68
N MET A 141 12.51 3.70 -7.99
CA MET A 141 13.06 3.47 -6.66
C MET A 141 14.58 3.43 -6.67
N MET A 142 15.17 2.74 -7.63
CA MET A 142 16.62 2.67 -7.80
C MET A 142 17.22 4.03 -8.14
N ASP A 143 16.59 4.79 -9.02
CA ASP A 143 17.04 6.11 -9.44
C ASP A 143 17.06 7.13 -8.29
N CYS A 144 16.03 7.11 -7.43
CA CYS A 144 15.87 8.09 -6.36
C CYS A 144 16.56 7.71 -5.04
N TRP A 145 16.68 6.43 -4.72
CA TRP A 145 17.20 5.96 -3.42
C TRP A 145 18.40 5.00 -3.55
N GLY A 146 18.79 4.62 -4.74
CA GLY A 146 19.88 3.66 -4.95
C GLY A 146 19.41 2.22 -4.76
N ASP A 147 20.00 1.50 -3.79
CA ASP A 147 19.65 0.10 -3.56
C ASP A 147 18.20 -0.03 -3.09
N ALA A 148 17.33 -0.46 -4.01
CA ALA A 148 15.92 -0.69 -3.75
C ALA A 148 15.63 -2.19 -3.57
N PRO A 149 14.68 -2.57 -2.70
CA PRO A 149 14.27 -3.96 -2.57
C PRO A 149 13.58 -4.43 -3.85
N ILE A 150 13.96 -5.60 -4.32
CA ILE A 150 13.22 -6.29 -5.40
C ILE A 150 11.97 -6.92 -4.77
N ILE A 151 10.80 -6.53 -5.22
CA ILE A 151 9.50 -6.95 -4.68
C ILE A 151 8.82 -7.96 -5.61
#